data_6d3da6ac4b42d6a489dbf03a9f2c0005
#
_entry.id   6d3da6ac4b42d6a489dbf03a9f2c0005
#
_cell.length_a   1.000
_cell.length_b   1.000
_cell.length_c   1.000
_cell.angle_alpha   90.00
_cell.angle_beta   90.00
_cell.angle_gamma   90.00
#
_symmetry.space_group_name_H-M   'P 1'
#
loop_
_entity.id
_entity.type
_entity.pdbx_description
1 polymer ?
#
loop_
_entity_poly.entity_id
_entity_poly.type
_entity_poly.pdbx_seq_one_letter_code
_entity_poly.pdbx_strand_id
1 'polypeptide(L)'
;MVEIHITDIIPYIGIPEPPNGRRNYNIPCPCCDNEPGEKHLNINLNKDVYCCPRCHFSGGVFDLYAYYTGTDRLGVREVLMELLGYKRSGQRQKDSNKRFEPRVITRPILQEVELPLTDIDTRHDTYSALLEKLSLAPDHRKNLLSRGLTEEQIKDGCYKTTPVAGFSVISKQLHSEGCYLAGVPGFYHTPDGGWSLIQEKRGIIVPVKTPEGKIQGLQIRRDYVKKGKFRWLSSVGKQDGCKAETWTHIAGKPTPEVLITEGPLKADIIHRITGLTVIAVPGVTSLSHLKETLDYVQAHGTNKIMTCFDMDYLKNPHVRDGYYNLAAMLAESGFAYGTYLWDPQYKGLDDYVWHCRQEGTL
;
A
#
# COMPACT_ATOMS: atom_id res chain seq x y z
N MET A 1 -33.47 -19.64 7.65
CA MET A 1 -32.41 -18.74 7.09
C MET A 1 -31.72 -19.57 6.03
N VAL A 2 -31.50 -19.06 4.81
CA VAL A 2 -30.80 -19.80 3.76
C VAL A 2 -29.33 -19.86 4.15
N GLU A 3 -28.76 -21.06 4.25
CA GLU A 3 -27.33 -21.27 4.45
C GLU A 3 -26.67 -21.36 3.07
N ILE A 4 -25.61 -20.58 2.86
CA ILE A 4 -24.79 -20.57 1.66
C ILE A 4 -23.43 -21.10 2.04
N HIS A 5 -22.94 -22.11 1.33
CA HIS A 5 -21.70 -22.81 1.63
C HIS A 5 -20.58 -22.40 0.67
N ILE A 6 -19.32 -22.61 1.06
CA ILE A 6 -18.16 -22.36 0.17
C ILE A 6 -18.30 -23.16 -1.13
N THR A 7 -18.83 -24.38 -1.07
CA THR A 7 -19.10 -25.20 -2.27
C THR A 7 -20.02 -24.53 -3.29
N ASP A 8 -20.94 -23.70 -2.84
CA ASP A 8 -21.90 -23.01 -3.71
C ASP A 8 -21.24 -21.88 -4.52
N ILE A 9 -20.13 -21.33 -4.04
CA ILE A 9 -19.45 -20.20 -4.66
C ILE A 9 -18.24 -20.57 -5.49
N ILE A 10 -17.63 -21.76 -5.30
CA ILE A 10 -16.45 -22.20 -6.03
C ILE A 10 -16.56 -21.99 -7.56
N PRO A 11 -17.68 -22.36 -8.22
CA PRO A 11 -17.82 -22.20 -9.67
C PRO A 11 -17.76 -20.74 -10.15
N TYR A 12 -18.00 -19.78 -9.25
CA TYR A 12 -18.12 -18.35 -9.58
C TYR A 12 -16.87 -17.53 -9.23
N ILE A 13 -15.95 -18.09 -8.42
CA ILE A 13 -14.76 -17.37 -7.96
C ILE A 13 -13.46 -17.89 -8.57
N GLY A 14 -13.54 -18.90 -9.45
CA GLY A 14 -12.39 -19.41 -10.22
C GLY A 14 -11.31 -20.08 -9.39
N ILE A 15 -11.61 -20.58 -8.19
CA ILE A 15 -10.66 -21.38 -7.40
C ILE A 15 -10.78 -22.87 -7.78
N PRO A 16 -9.71 -23.67 -7.58
CA PRO A 16 -9.76 -25.09 -7.85
C PRO A 16 -10.85 -25.81 -7.04
N GLU A 17 -11.56 -26.73 -7.69
CA GLU A 17 -12.51 -27.60 -7.00
C GLU A 17 -11.82 -28.51 -5.99
N PRO A 18 -12.51 -28.90 -4.90
CA PRO A 18 -11.97 -29.83 -3.94
C PRO A 18 -11.69 -31.19 -4.59
N PRO A 19 -10.54 -31.80 -4.33
CA PRO A 19 -10.27 -33.18 -4.77
C PRO A 19 -11.35 -34.12 -4.23
N ASN A 20 -11.73 -35.13 -5.03
CA ASN A 20 -12.82 -36.06 -4.73
C ASN A 20 -12.87 -36.52 -3.25
N GLY A 21 -13.98 -36.23 -2.56
CA GLY A 21 -14.23 -36.62 -1.19
C GLY A 21 -13.50 -35.83 -0.10
N ARG A 22 -12.62 -34.89 -0.46
CA ARG A 22 -11.91 -34.08 0.54
C ARG A 22 -12.75 -32.89 1.00
N ARG A 23 -12.93 -32.80 2.32
CA ARG A 23 -13.63 -31.67 2.97
C ARG A 23 -12.68 -30.56 3.45
N ASN A 24 -11.36 -30.78 3.28
CA ASN A 24 -10.33 -29.85 3.69
C ASN A 24 -9.19 -29.93 2.67
N TYR A 25 -8.83 -28.82 2.01
CA TYR A 25 -7.83 -28.79 0.97
C TYR A 25 -7.14 -27.42 0.90
N ASN A 26 -5.96 -27.40 0.27
CA ASN A 26 -5.17 -26.19 0.14
C ASN A 26 -5.11 -25.72 -1.31
N ILE A 27 -5.19 -24.41 -1.50
CA ILE A 27 -5.01 -23.72 -2.77
C ILE A 27 -3.92 -22.64 -2.65
N PRO A 28 -3.39 -22.10 -3.76
CA PRO A 28 -2.54 -20.94 -3.71
C PRO A 28 -3.25 -19.78 -3.00
N CYS A 29 -2.57 -19.13 -2.06
CA CYS A 29 -3.15 -17.99 -1.35
C CYS A 29 -3.10 -16.74 -2.25
N PRO A 30 -4.23 -16.06 -2.49
CA PRO A 30 -4.24 -14.87 -3.33
C PRO A 30 -3.53 -13.66 -2.70
N CYS A 31 -3.28 -13.71 -1.39
CA CYS A 31 -2.61 -12.64 -0.64
C CYS A 31 -1.11 -12.89 -0.43
N CYS A 32 -0.62 -14.13 -0.67
CA CYS A 32 0.79 -14.46 -0.57
C CYS A 32 1.45 -14.41 -1.94
N ASP A 33 2.74 -14.04 -1.97
CA ASP A 33 3.58 -14.36 -3.12
C ASP A 33 3.90 -15.85 -3.05
N ASN A 34 3.23 -16.66 -3.86
CA ASN A 34 3.43 -18.11 -3.91
C ASN A 34 4.51 -18.43 -4.94
N GLU A 35 5.41 -19.35 -4.60
CA GLU A 35 6.24 -20.02 -5.61
C GLU A 35 5.39 -21.00 -6.41
N PRO A 36 5.79 -21.37 -7.63
CA PRO A 36 5.06 -22.35 -8.42
C PRO A 36 4.81 -23.64 -7.62
N GLY A 37 3.54 -23.99 -7.42
CA GLY A 37 3.13 -25.18 -6.67
C GLY A 37 2.87 -24.98 -5.18
N GLU A 38 3.20 -23.83 -4.59
CA GLU A 38 2.88 -23.53 -3.19
C GLU A 38 1.37 -23.32 -2.97
N LYS A 39 0.81 -23.95 -1.93
CA LYS A 39 -0.61 -23.90 -1.58
C LYS A 39 -0.78 -23.67 -0.09
N HIS A 40 -0.93 -22.41 0.32
CA HIS A 40 -0.98 -22.02 1.72
C HIS A 40 -2.39 -21.70 2.24
N LEU A 41 -3.36 -21.42 1.34
CA LEU A 41 -4.72 -21.14 1.76
C LEU A 41 -5.47 -22.45 1.98
N ASN A 42 -5.74 -22.76 3.23
CA ASN A 42 -6.58 -23.89 3.62
C ASN A 42 -8.05 -23.53 3.52
N ILE A 43 -8.84 -24.37 2.85
CA ILE A 43 -10.29 -24.26 2.76
C ILE A 43 -10.91 -25.44 3.50
N ASN A 44 -11.75 -25.16 4.49
CA ASN A 44 -12.47 -26.14 5.27
C ASN A 44 -13.98 -26.10 4.96
N LEU A 45 -14.42 -27.04 4.12
CA LEU A 45 -15.81 -27.14 3.66
C LEU A 45 -16.80 -27.60 4.73
N ASN A 46 -16.33 -28.20 5.82
CA ASN A 46 -17.22 -28.60 6.91
C ASN A 46 -17.62 -27.41 7.81
N LYS A 47 -16.74 -26.40 7.88
CA LYS A 47 -16.94 -25.22 8.72
C LYS A 47 -17.24 -23.97 7.89
N ASP A 48 -17.20 -24.08 6.55
CA ASP A 48 -17.33 -22.95 5.61
C ASP A 48 -16.42 -21.78 5.92
N VAL A 49 -15.15 -22.09 6.23
CA VAL A 49 -14.11 -21.11 6.53
C VAL A 49 -12.85 -21.38 5.74
N TYR A 50 -12.06 -20.35 5.57
CA TYR A 50 -10.73 -20.45 5.01
C TYR A 50 -9.70 -19.72 5.89
N CYS A 51 -8.44 -20.19 5.84
CA CYS A 51 -7.35 -19.56 6.57
C CYS A 51 -6.01 -19.84 5.89
N CYS A 52 -5.21 -18.81 5.73
CA CYS A 52 -3.81 -18.93 5.34
C CYS A 52 -2.91 -18.76 6.57
N PRO A 53 -2.16 -19.78 7.00
CA PRO A 53 -1.28 -19.68 8.16
C PRO A 53 -0.11 -18.73 7.95
N ARG A 54 0.20 -18.37 6.67
CA ARG A 54 1.35 -17.53 6.32
C ARG A 54 1.04 -16.04 6.41
N CYS A 55 -0.13 -15.60 5.93
CA CYS A 55 -0.51 -14.18 5.91
C CYS A 55 -1.78 -13.88 6.71
N HIS A 56 -2.35 -14.90 7.38
CA HIS A 56 -3.58 -14.82 8.18
C HIS A 56 -4.83 -14.34 7.41
N PHE A 57 -4.78 -14.39 6.07
CA PHE A 57 -5.97 -14.18 5.24
C PHE A 57 -6.99 -15.27 5.57
N SER A 58 -8.09 -14.89 6.21
CA SER A 58 -9.10 -15.82 6.75
C SER A 58 -10.48 -15.20 6.76
N GLY A 59 -11.51 -16.05 6.75
CA GLY A 59 -12.90 -15.60 6.77
C GLY A 59 -13.86 -16.74 6.46
N GLY A 60 -15.11 -16.37 6.18
CA GLY A 60 -16.19 -17.27 5.76
C GLY A 60 -16.53 -17.14 4.27
N VAL A 61 -17.67 -17.74 3.89
CA VAL A 61 -18.17 -17.79 2.51
C VAL A 61 -18.23 -16.39 1.88
N PHE A 62 -18.84 -15.43 2.59
CA PHE A 62 -19.06 -14.09 2.08
C PHE A 62 -17.75 -13.30 1.92
N ASP A 63 -16.80 -13.52 2.81
CA ASP A 63 -15.49 -12.86 2.75
C ASP A 63 -14.66 -13.39 1.57
N LEU A 64 -14.74 -14.72 1.33
CA LEU A 64 -14.06 -15.35 0.21
C LEU A 64 -14.63 -14.87 -1.13
N TYR A 65 -15.96 -14.84 -1.25
CA TYR A 65 -16.62 -14.35 -2.46
C TYR A 65 -16.32 -12.88 -2.72
N ALA A 66 -16.45 -12.03 -1.69
CA ALA A 66 -16.12 -10.60 -1.79
C ALA A 66 -14.70 -10.36 -2.29
N TYR A 67 -13.75 -11.12 -1.75
CA TYR A 67 -12.34 -11.00 -2.13
C TYR A 67 -12.10 -11.32 -3.61
N TYR A 68 -12.62 -12.46 -4.09
CA TYR A 68 -12.36 -12.92 -5.46
C TYR A 68 -13.15 -12.14 -6.52
N THR A 69 -14.32 -11.61 -6.17
CA THR A 69 -15.18 -10.89 -7.11
C THR A 69 -15.05 -9.37 -7.02
N GLY A 70 -14.39 -8.85 -5.98
CA GLY A 70 -14.33 -7.41 -5.71
C GLY A 70 -15.68 -6.81 -5.25
N THR A 71 -16.66 -7.67 -4.89
CA THR A 71 -17.98 -7.22 -4.39
C THR A 71 -17.81 -6.70 -2.97
N ASP A 72 -18.52 -5.61 -2.62
CA ASP A 72 -18.56 -5.13 -1.24
C ASP A 72 -19.13 -6.20 -0.31
N ARG A 73 -18.43 -6.44 0.82
CA ARG A 73 -18.79 -7.47 1.80
C ARG A 73 -20.24 -7.37 2.30
N LEU A 74 -20.75 -6.14 2.43
CA LEU A 74 -22.12 -5.91 2.90
C LEU A 74 -23.17 -6.31 1.87
N GLY A 75 -22.89 -6.21 0.57
CA GLY A 75 -23.79 -6.57 -0.52
C GLY A 75 -23.65 -8.02 -1.01
N VAL A 76 -22.63 -8.76 -0.55
CA VAL A 76 -22.35 -10.12 -1.05
C VAL A 76 -23.54 -11.07 -0.85
N ARG A 77 -24.23 -10.97 0.27
CA ARG A 77 -25.35 -11.85 0.58
C ARG A 77 -26.48 -11.73 -0.45
N GLU A 78 -26.85 -10.51 -0.80
CA GLU A 78 -27.89 -10.20 -1.79
C GLU A 78 -27.47 -10.71 -3.18
N VAL A 79 -26.23 -10.46 -3.56
CA VAL A 79 -25.65 -10.94 -4.84
C VAL A 79 -25.68 -12.47 -4.90
N LEU A 80 -25.26 -13.16 -3.83
CA LEU A 80 -25.26 -14.63 -3.79
C LEU A 80 -26.67 -15.20 -3.77
N MET A 81 -27.61 -14.57 -3.06
CA MET A 81 -29.02 -14.98 -3.08
C MET A 81 -29.59 -14.92 -4.49
N GLU A 82 -29.31 -13.86 -5.23
CA GLU A 82 -29.74 -13.70 -6.62
C GLU A 82 -29.03 -14.71 -7.54
N LEU A 83 -27.70 -14.82 -7.43
CA LEU A 83 -26.86 -15.72 -8.23
C LEU A 83 -27.26 -17.18 -8.09
N LEU A 84 -27.61 -17.61 -6.87
CA LEU A 84 -28.01 -18.97 -6.54
C LEU A 84 -29.53 -19.20 -6.72
N GLY A 85 -30.27 -18.22 -7.23
CA GLY A 85 -31.69 -18.32 -7.54
C GLY A 85 -32.60 -18.39 -6.32
N TYR A 86 -32.20 -17.82 -5.17
CA TYR A 86 -33.05 -17.70 -4.00
C TYR A 86 -33.92 -16.45 -4.09
N LYS A 87 -35.26 -16.61 -3.97
CA LYS A 87 -36.16 -15.46 -3.83
C LYS A 87 -36.07 -14.86 -2.41
N ARG A 88 -36.42 -13.59 -2.24
CA ARG A 88 -36.51 -12.88 -0.94
C ARG A 88 -37.26 -13.63 0.16
N SER A 89 -38.06 -14.65 -0.20
CA SER A 89 -38.84 -15.52 0.71
C SER A 89 -38.05 -16.76 1.19
N GLY A 90 -36.83 -16.97 0.79
CA GLY A 90 -35.98 -18.10 1.23
C GLY A 90 -36.29 -19.44 0.55
N GLN A 91 -37.08 -19.48 -0.50
CA GLN A 91 -37.37 -20.71 -1.27
C GLN A 91 -36.58 -20.74 -2.58
N ARG A 92 -35.86 -21.84 -2.77
CA ARG A 92 -35.17 -22.14 -4.04
C ARG A 92 -36.17 -22.58 -5.08
N GLN A 93 -36.22 -21.91 -6.22
CA GLN A 93 -36.99 -22.40 -7.36
C GLN A 93 -36.30 -23.63 -7.95
N LYS A 94 -36.95 -24.80 -7.86
CA LYS A 94 -36.64 -25.96 -8.68
C LYS A 94 -37.18 -25.73 -10.09
N ASP A 95 -36.49 -25.05 -10.95
CA ASP A 95 -36.71 -25.11 -12.39
C ASP A 95 -35.75 -26.15 -12.98
N SER A 96 -36.24 -27.39 -13.07
CA SER A 96 -35.67 -28.44 -13.91
C SER A 96 -35.99 -28.12 -15.36
N ASN A 97 -34.99 -27.90 -16.19
CA ASN A 97 -34.99 -27.76 -17.65
C ASN A 97 -35.06 -26.33 -18.24
N LYS A 98 -34.17 -25.48 -17.87
CA LYS A 98 -33.68 -24.46 -18.82
C LYS A 98 -32.18 -24.66 -19.02
N ARG A 99 -31.78 -25.08 -20.24
CA ARG A 99 -30.40 -24.94 -20.71
C ARG A 99 -29.97 -23.49 -20.44
N PHE A 100 -28.96 -23.33 -19.66
CA PHE A 100 -28.35 -22.06 -19.39
C PHE A 100 -27.68 -21.60 -20.69
N GLU A 101 -28.32 -20.74 -21.45
CA GLU A 101 -27.61 -19.94 -22.42
C GLU A 101 -26.82 -18.91 -21.63
N PRO A 102 -25.48 -18.83 -21.80
CA PRO A 102 -24.71 -17.79 -21.14
C PRO A 102 -25.25 -16.46 -21.67
N ARG A 103 -25.98 -15.73 -20.83
CA ARG A 103 -26.21 -14.31 -21.08
C ARG A 103 -24.83 -13.68 -21.09
N VAL A 104 -24.35 -13.34 -22.26
CA VAL A 104 -23.28 -12.39 -22.43
C VAL A 104 -23.84 -11.08 -21.86
N ILE A 105 -23.60 -10.83 -20.57
CA ILE A 105 -23.76 -9.50 -20.00
C ILE A 105 -22.63 -8.73 -20.64
N THR A 106 -22.90 -8.10 -21.76
CA THR A 106 -22.08 -6.98 -22.24
C THR A 106 -22.24 -5.91 -21.17
N ARG A 107 -21.37 -5.99 -20.14
CA ARG A 107 -21.11 -4.79 -19.34
C ARG A 107 -20.73 -3.74 -20.37
N PRO A 108 -21.39 -2.57 -20.40
CA PRO A 108 -20.80 -1.47 -21.14
C PRO A 108 -19.36 -1.41 -20.66
N ILE A 109 -18.40 -1.40 -21.59
CA ILE A 109 -17.03 -1.07 -21.29
C ILE A 109 -17.13 0.40 -20.84
N LEU A 110 -17.35 0.60 -19.55
CA LEU A 110 -17.17 1.89 -18.94
C LEU A 110 -15.68 2.16 -19.22
N GLN A 111 -15.41 3.13 -20.08
CA GLN A 111 -14.06 3.61 -20.24
C GLN A 111 -13.62 3.98 -18.83
N GLU A 112 -12.60 3.28 -18.32
CA GLU A 112 -12.00 3.62 -17.03
C GLU A 112 -11.50 5.05 -17.15
N VAL A 113 -12.26 5.98 -16.61
CA VAL A 113 -11.89 7.40 -16.62
C VAL A 113 -10.99 7.59 -15.41
N GLU A 114 -9.70 7.79 -15.65
CA GLU A 114 -8.78 8.22 -14.61
C GLU A 114 -8.97 9.72 -14.37
N LEU A 115 -9.09 10.10 -13.11
CA LEU A 115 -9.13 11.51 -12.72
C LEU A 115 -7.72 12.09 -12.64
N PRO A 116 -7.53 13.35 -13.00
CA PRO A 116 -6.28 14.05 -12.75
C PRO A 116 -6.01 14.14 -11.24
N LEU A 117 -4.73 14.22 -10.91
CA LEU A 117 -4.29 14.42 -9.53
C LEU A 117 -4.83 15.77 -9.01
N THR A 118 -5.48 15.75 -7.84
CA THR A 118 -5.95 16.97 -7.19
C THR A 118 -4.80 17.77 -6.56
N ASP A 119 -5.06 19.00 -6.11
CA ASP A 119 -4.08 19.86 -5.44
C ASP A 119 -3.53 19.26 -4.14
N ILE A 120 -2.42 19.81 -3.67
CA ILE A 120 -1.71 19.30 -2.51
C ILE A 120 -2.49 19.47 -1.21
N ASP A 121 -3.26 20.54 -1.07
CA ASP A 121 -4.02 20.82 0.16
C ASP A 121 -5.15 19.81 0.31
N THR A 122 -5.91 19.59 -0.73
CA THR A 122 -6.95 18.56 -0.79
C THR A 122 -6.39 17.15 -0.49
N ARG A 123 -5.24 16.80 -1.04
CA ARG A 123 -4.58 15.51 -0.73
C ARG A 123 -4.16 15.42 0.72
N HIS A 124 -3.54 16.48 1.26
CA HIS A 124 -3.10 16.53 2.64
C HIS A 124 -4.25 16.35 3.62
N ASP A 125 -5.34 17.09 3.44
CA ASP A 125 -6.51 17.04 4.31
C ASP A 125 -7.18 15.65 4.25
N THR A 126 -7.37 15.13 3.04
CA THR A 126 -7.98 13.81 2.85
C THR A 126 -7.12 12.68 3.42
N TYR A 127 -5.81 12.70 3.20
CA TYR A 127 -4.92 11.69 3.77
C TYR A 127 -4.78 11.82 5.28
N SER A 128 -4.78 13.03 5.84
CA SER A 128 -4.77 13.25 7.27
C SER A 128 -6.02 12.65 7.92
N ALA A 129 -7.19 12.94 7.38
CA ALA A 129 -8.46 12.38 7.85
C ALA A 129 -8.51 10.84 7.69
N LEU A 130 -7.95 10.29 6.59
CA LEU A 130 -7.84 8.84 6.40
C LEU A 130 -6.97 8.22 7.49
N LEU A 131 -5.80 8.79 7.76
CA LEU A 131 -4.86 8.26 8.74
C LEU A 131 -5.43 8.30 10.16
N GLU A 132 -6.26 9.27 10.51
CA GLU A 132 -6.96 9.32 11.80
C GLU A 132 -7.91 8.14 12.00
N LYS A 133 -8.53 7.64 10.93
CA LYS A 133 -9.45 6.49 10.96
C LYS A 133 -8.75 5.13 11.00
N LEU A 134 -7.44 5.12 10.78
CA LEU A 134 -6.65 3.88 10.75
C LEU A 134 -5.88 3.69 12.06
N SER A 135 -5.65 2.44 12.43
CA SER A 135 -4.81 2.05 13.58
C SER A 135 -3.45 1.53 13.13
N LEU A 136 -2.50 1.54 14.03
CA LEU A 136 -1.22 0.86 13.85
C LEU A 136 -1.24 -0.47 14.60
N ALA A 137 -1.05 -1.56 13.89
CA ALA A 137 -1.04 -2.91 14.46
C ALA A 137 0.15 -3.10 15.44
N PRO A 138 0.00 -3.90 16.51
CA PRO A 138 1.04 -4.07 17.53
C PRO A 138 2.39 -4.57 16.99
N ASP A 139 2.38 -5.46 16.00
CA ASP A 139 3.59 -5.96 15.34
C ASP A 139 4.29 -4.89 14.49
N HIS A 140 3.53 -4.05 13.79
CA HIS A 140 4.08 -2.89 13.07
C HIS A 140 4.66 -1.85 14.03
N ARG A 141 3.96 -1.56 15.13
CA ARG A 141 4.45 -0.70 16.19
C ARG A 141 5.77 -1.23 16.77
N LYS A 142 5.82 -2.54 17.09
CA LYS A 142 7.06 -3.20 17.56
C LYS A 142 8.19 -3.10 16.53
N ASN A 143 7.88 -3.26 15.22
CA ASN A 143 8.87 -3.10 14.15
C ASN A 143 9.44 -1.68 14.10
N LEU A 144 8.60 -0.64 14.22
CA LEU A 144 9.07 0.75 14.20
C LEU A 144 9.92 1.08 15.44
N LEU A 145 9.52 0.61 16.63
CA LEU A 145 10.30 0.75 17.86
C LEU A 145 11.68 0.07 17.75
N SER A 146 11.72 -1.16 17.20
CA SER A 146 12.99 -1.87 17.01
C SER A 146 13.96 -1.23 16.02
N ARG A 147 13.46 -0.26 15.24
CA ARG A 147 14.26 0.55 14.31
C ARG A 147 14.66 1.92 14.89
N GLY A 148 14.44 2.12 16.19
CA GLY A 148 14.90 3.29 16.91
C GLY A 148 13.92 4.46 16.99
N LEU A 149 12.70 4.32 16.51
CA LEU A 149 11.66 5.34 16.72
C LEU A 149 11.05 5.21 18.11
N THR A 150 10.73 6.34 18.74
CA THR A 150 9.96 6.41 19.98
C THR A 150 8.46 6.35 19.70
N GLU A 151 7.63 6.12 20.72
CA GLU A 151 6.17 6.15 20.60
C GLU A 151 5.65 7.49 20.09
N GLU A 152 6.22 8.58 20.59
CA GLU A 152 5.89 9.92 20.19
C GLU A 152 6.25 10.14 18.71
N GLN A 153 7.44 9.74 18.30
CA GLN A 153 7.89 9.85 16.91
C GLN A 153 7.04 8.99 15.95
N ILE A 154 6.59 7.83 16.39
CA ILE A 154 5.67 6.96 15.62
C ILE A 154 4.32 7.67 15.44
N LYS A 155 3.80 8.29 16.49
CA LYS A 155 2.55 9.07 16.44
C LYS A 155 2.67 10.28 15.52
N ASP A 156 3.73 11.08 15.66
CA ASP A 156 4.01 12.26 14.83
C ASP A 156 4.22 11.91 13.35
N GLY A 157 4.83 10.74 13.10
CA GLY A 157 5.02 10.21 11.76
C GLY A 157 3.72 9.76 11.09
N CYS A 158 2.64 9.64 11.86
CA CYS A 158 1.33 9.19 11.44
C CYS A 158 1.37 7.80 10.75
N TYR A 159 2.28 6.92 11.18
CA TYR A 159 2.38 5.57 10.64
C TYR A 159 1.14 4.75 11.02
N LYS A 160 0.60 4.04 10.04
CA LYS A 160 -0.60 3.21 10.22
C LYS A 160 -0.42 1.84 9.57
N THR A 161 -1.33 0.94 9.86
CA THR A 161 -1.44 -0.34 9.15
C THR A 161 -2.51 -0.22 8.07
N THR A 162 -2.24 -0.78 6.88
CA THR A 162 -3.26 -0.87 5.82
C THR A 162 -4.50 -1.58 6.33
N PRO A 163 -5.71 -1.06 6.08
CA PRO A 163 -6.94 -1.71 6.48
C PRO A 163 -7.09 -3.06 5.76
N VAL A 164 -7.66 -4.05 6.43
CA VAL A 164 -7.94 -5.38 5.86
C VAL A 164 -9.40 -5.48 5.38
N ALA A 165 -10.27 -4.57 5.80
CA ALA A 165 -11.69 -4.50 5.46
C ALA A 165 -12.22 -3.09 5.65
N GLY A 166 -13.49 -2.86 5.27
CA GLY A 166 -14.19 -1.59 5.51
C GLY A 166 -13.82 -0.47 4.55
N PHE A 167 -13.27 -0.76 3.38
CA PHE A 167 -12.80 0.23 2.41
C PHE A 167 -13.88 1.22 2.00
N SER A 168 -15.08 0.73 1.66
CA SER A 168 -16.23 1.59 1.32
C SER A 168 -16.79 2.33 2.53
N VAL A 169 -16.75 1.72 3.73
CA VAL A 169 -17.21 2.36 4.97
C VAL A 169 -16.31 3.54 5.31
N ILE A 170 -15.00 3.37 5.27
CA ILE A 170 -14.03 4.45 5.51
C ILE A 170 -14.24 5.58 4.50
N SER A 171 -14.37 5.25 3.20
CA SER A 171 -14.56 6.27 2.16
C SER A 171 -15.89 7.02 2.30
N LYS A 172 -16.98 6.33 2.64
CA LYS A 172 -18.28 6.96 2.92
C LYS A 172 -18.19 7.91 4.12
N GLN A 173 -17.49 7.51 5.17
CA GLN A 173 -17.27 8.33 6.35
C GLN A 173 -16.48 9.61 6.00
N LEU A 174 -15.36 9.48 5.31
CA LEU A 174 -14.56 10.61 4.86
C LEU A 174 -15.37 11.58 3.99
N HIS A 175 -16.14 11.04 3.03
CA HIS A 175 -16.99 11.85 2.18
C HIS A 175 -18.09 12.57 2.96
N SER A 176 -18.74 11.90 3.93
CA SER A 176 -19.76 12.54 4.79
C SER A 176 -19.20 13.60 5.74
N GLU A 177 -17.92 13.52 6.07
CA GLU A 177 -17.19 14.53 6.87
C GLU A 177 -16.65 15.68 6.00
N GLY A 178 -16.96 15.69 4.69
CA GLY A 178 -16.59 16.74 3.77
C GLY A 178 -15.25 16.60 3.08
N CYS A 179 -14.57 15.44 3.23
CA CYS A 179 -13.35 15.18 2.47
C CYS A 179 -13.63 15.02 0.99
N TYR A 180 -12.78 15.62 0.16
CA TYR A 180 -12.84 15.52 -1.29
C TYR A 180 -12.00 14.33 -1.76
N LEU A 181 -12.63 13.28 -2.32
CA LEU A 181 -11.96 12.03 -2.67
C LEU A 181 -11.53 11.95 -4.14
N ALA A 182 -12.16 12.75 -5.01
CA ALA A 182 -11.85 12.75 -6.44
C ALA A 182 -10.43 13.25 -6.71
N GLY A 183 -9.67 12.52 -7.53
CA GLY A 183 -8.28 12.86 -7.84
C GLY A 183 -7.30 12.68 -6.67
N VAL A 184 -7.72 12.03 -5.57
CA VAL A 184 -6.84 11.61 -4.47
C VAL A 184 -6.46 10.15 -4.71
N PRO A 185 -5.16 9.83 -4.96
CA PRO A 185 -4.75 8.47 -5.22
C PRO A 185 -5.15 7.49 -4.10
N GLY A 186 -5.67 6.33 -4.51
CA GLY A 186 -6.20 5.32 -3.60
C GLY A 186 -7.71 5.29 -3.51
N PHE A 187 -8.41 6.37 -3.84
CA PHE A 187 -9.88 6.42 -3.86
C PHE A 187 -10.42 6.23 -5.29
N TYR A 188 -11.57 5.60 -5.42
CA TYR A 188 -12.22 5.32 -6.69
C TYR A 188 -13.71 5.06 -6.51
N HIS A 189 -14.50 5.14 -7.59
CA HIS A 189 -15.91 4.75 -7.57
C HIS A 189 -16.09 3.25 -7.81
N THR A 190 -16.91 2.63 -6.97
CA THR A 190 -17.40 1.27 -7.17
C THR A 190 -18.51 1.25 -8.24
N PRO A 191 -18.83 0.09 -8.85
CA PRO A 191 -19.87 0.00 -9.88
C PRO A 191 -21.26 0.46 -9.44
N ASP A 192 -21.55 0.47 -8.14
CA ASP A 192 -22.78 1.01 -7.53
C ASP A 192 -22.73 2.53 -7.29
N GLY A 193 -21.66 3.20 -7.71
CA GLY A 193 -21.50 4.65 -7.64
C GLY A 193 -21.03 5.18 -6.28
N GLY A 194 -20.69 4.30 -5.34
CA GLY A 194 -20.12 4.67 -4.05
C GLY A 194 -18.60 4.84 -4.10
N TRP A 195 -18.03 5.67 -3.22
CA TRP A 195 -16.59 5.77 -3.03
C TRP A 195 -16.03 4.56 -2.28
N SER A 196 -14.86 4.07 -2.68
CA SER A 196 -14.11 3.05 -2.00
C SER A 196 -12.60 3.35 -2.01
N LEU A 197 -11.89 2.83 -1.01
CA LEU A 197 -10.43 2.85 -0.95
C LEU A 197 -9.88 1.59 -1.62
N ILE A 198 -8.79 1.71 -2.35
CA ILE A 198 -8.11 0.56 -2.96
C ILE A 198 -7.62 -0.41 -1.89
N GLN A 199 -7.87 -1.69 -2.12
CA GLN A 199 -7.34 -2.73 -1.26
C GLN A 199 -5.87 -2.99 -1.58
N GLU A 200 -5.00 -2.84 -0.59
CA GLU A 200 -3.59 -3.17 -0.67
C GLU A 200 -3.24 -4.34 0.25
N LYS A 201 -2.12 -5.02 -0.06
CA LYS A 201 -1.57 -6.04 0.85
C LYS A 201 -1.24 -5.38 2.19
N ARG A 202 -1.38 -6.17 3.28
CA ARG A 202 -1.03 -5.70 4.62
C ARG A 202 0.38 -5.13 4.66
N GLY A 203 0.53 -4.00 5.33
CA GLY A 203 1.81 -3.31 5.46
C GLY A 203 1.71 -2.04 6.29
N ILE A 204 2.84 -1.40 6.50
CA ILE A 204 2.94 -0.10 7.17
C ILE A 204 2.70 0.99 6.13
N ILE A 205 1.72 1.85 6.38
CA ILE A 205 1.51 3.10 5.63
C ILE A 205 2.50 4.13 6.14
N VAL A 206 3.27 4.68 5.22
CA VAL A 206 4.27 5.73 5.46
C VAL A 206 3.82 6.98 4.69
N PRO A 207 3.45 8.07 5.40
CA PRO A 207 3.13 9.34 4.75
C PRO A 207 4.37 9.95 4.07
N VAL A 208 4.20 10.35 2.82
CA VAL A 208 5.24 11.03 2.05
C VAL A 208 4.93 12.52 2.03
N LYS A 209 5.84 13.34 2.55
CA LYS A 209 5.58 14.76 2.83
C LYS A 209 6.37 15.67 1.90
N THR A 210 5.77 16.81 1.56
CA THR A 210 6.46 17.94 0.92
C THR A 210 7.42 18.60 1.89
N PRO A 211 8.30 19.51 1.43
CA PRO A 211 9.15 20.31 2.31
C PRO A 211 8.39 21.14 3.34
N GLU A 212 7.15 21.54 3.04
CA GLU A 212 6.26 22.28 3.96
C GLU A 212 5.53 21.36 4.94
N GLY A 213 5.76 20.03 4.86
CA GLY A 213 5.17 19.05 5.76
C GLY A 213 3.79 18.53 5.34
N LYS A 214 3.27 18.91 4.17
CA LYS A 214 1.99 18.42 3.66
C LYS A 214 2.12 16.99 3.11
N ILE A 215 1.15 16.12 3.40
CA ILE A 215 1.12 14.75 2.91
C ILE A 215 0.71 14.78 1.44
N GLN A 216 1.65 14.44 0.55
CA GLN A 216 1.41 14.42 -0.90
C GLN A 216 1.04 13.04 -1.44
N GLY A 217 1.36 11.98 -0.70
CA GLY A 217 1.04 10.61 -1.04
C GLY A 217 1.30 9.66 0.11
N LEU A 218 0.83 8.43 -0.03
CA LEU A 218 1.03 7.36 0.94
C LEU A 218 1.82 6.23 0.29
N GLN A 219 2.94 5.86 0.90
CA GLN A 219 3.70 4.68 0.50
C GLN A 219 3.41 3.53 1.47
N ILE A 220 3.25 2.32 0.94
CA ILE A 220 2.98 1.13 1.73
C ILE A 220 4.20 0.22 1.70
N ARG A 221 4.80 -0.01 2.87
CA ARG A 221 5.80 -1.04 3.07
C ARG A 221 5.10 -2.35 3.39
N ARG A 222 4.94 -3.18 2.36
CA ARG A 222 4.19 -4.45 2.44
C ARG A 222 4.92 -5.47 3.31
N ASP A 223 4.13 -6.27 4.02
CA ASP A 223 4.60 -7.43 4.77
C ASP A 223 4.79 -8.63 3.83
N TYR A 224 5.70 -9.52 4.21
CA TYR A 224 5.86 -10.88 3.62
C TYR A 224 5.92 -10.95 2.09
N VAL A 225 6.48 -9.93 1.42
CA VAL A 225 6.67 -9.92 -0.03
C VAL A 225 8.16 -9.93 -0.40
N LYS A 226 8.54 -10.80 -1.35
CA LYS A 226 9.91 -10.88 -1.88
C LYS A 226 10.20 -9.76 -2.89
N LYS A 227 9.19 -9.37 -3.70
CA LYS A 227 9.30 -8.32 -4.72
C LYS A 227 8.19 -7.28 -4.53
N GLY A 228 8.47 -6.03 -4.86
CA GLY A 228 7.51 -4.94 -4.72
C GLY A 228 7.15 -4.65 -3.27
N LYS A 229 8.16 -4.65 -2.38
CA LYS A 229 8.02 -4.39 -0.95
C LYS A 229 7.40 -3.03 -0.66
N PHE A 230 7.69 -2.05 -1.49
CA PHE A 230 7.14 -0.71 -1.41
C PHE A 230 6.17 -0.46 -2.57
N ARG A 231 5.01 0.10 -2.27
CA ARG A 231 3.98 0.47 -3.24
C ARG A 231 3.36 1.80 -2.86
N TRP A 232 3.01 2.57 -3.87
CA TRP A 232 2.20 3.76 -3.66
C TRP A 232 0.74 3.37 -3.52
N LEU A 233 0.01 4.03 -2.62
CA LEU A 233 -1.44 3.94 -2.58
C LEU A 233 -1.95 4.63 -3.86
N SER A 234 -2.52 3.86 -4.77
CA SER A 234 -2.91 4.31 -6.11
C SER A 234 -4.13 3.55 -6.58
N SER A 235 -5.07 4.25 -7.18
CA SER A 235 -6.30 3.69 -7.75
C SER A 235 -6.31 3.72 -9.28
N VAL A 236 -5.13 3.77 -9.91
CA VAL A 236 -4.96 3.65 -11.35
C VAL A 236 -5.68 2.41 -11.89
N GLY A 237 -6.38 2.54 -13.03
CA GLY A 237 -7.16 1.44 -13.63
C GLY A 237 -8.47 1.15 -12.88
N LYS A 238 -8.99 2.10 -12.10
CA LYS A 238 -10.32 2.04 -11.47
C LYS A 238 -11.18 3.18 -11.95
N GLN A 239 -12.51 2.99 -11.93
CA GLN A 239 -13.46 4.04 -12.28
C GLN A 239 -13.27 5.27 -11.40
N ASP A 240 -13.02 6.43 -12.00
CA ASP A 240 -12.70 7.69 -11.33
C ASP A 240 -11.52 7.56 -10.34
N GLY A 241 -10.64 6.60 -10.61
CA GLY A 241 -9.40 6.41 -9.86
C GLY A 241 -8.35 7.44 -10.24
N CYS A 242 -7.33 7.56 -9.42
CA CYS A 242 -6.21 8.46 -9.65
C CYS A 242 -4.89 7.74 -9.48
N LYS A 243 -3.96 7.97 -10.40
CA LYS A 243 -2.59 7.46 -10.35
C LYS A 243 -1.79 8.23 -9.30
N ALA A 244 -1.10 7.50 -8.42
CA ALA A 244 -0.08 8.10 -7.57
C ALA A 244 1.20 8.37 -8.37
N GLU A 245 1.83 9.48 -8.09
CA GLU A 245 3.16 9.80 -8.62
C GLU A 245 4.25 9.27 -7.68
N THR A 246 5.50 9.35 -8.12
CA THR A 246 6.67 8.90 -7.35
C THR A 246 7.33 10.08 -6.66
N TRP A 247 6.66 10.60 -5.62
CA TRP A 247 7.10 11.80 -4.92
C TRP A 247 8.37 11.60 -4.10
N THR A 248 9.12 12.69 -3.99
CA THR A 248 10.24 12.82 -3.05
C THR A 248 9.71 13.17 -1.66
N HIS A 249 10.30 12.61 -0.61
CA HIS A 249 9.99 12.91 0.78
C HIS A 249 11.13 13.71 1.42
N ILE A 250 10.82 14.61 2.35
CA ILE A 250 11.81 15.28 3.16
C ILE A 250 11.49 15.12 4.65
N ALA A 251 12.49 14.74 5.41
CA ALA A 251 12.47 14.67 6.87
C ALA A 251 13.39 15.75 7.43
N GLY A 252 12.82 16.67 8.21
CA GLY A 252 13.53 17.83 8.77
C GLY A 252 13.36 19.11 7.96
N LYS A 253 13.96 20.19 8.45
CA LYS A 253 13.99 21.49 7.77
C LYS A 253 15.30 21.65 7.01
N PRO A 254 15.34 22.40 5.90
CA PRO A 254 16.57 22.65 5.15
C PRO A 254 17.71 23.17 6.05
N THR A 255 18.89 22.59 5.85
CA THR A 255 20.17 22.95 6.50
C THR A 255 21.23 23.12 5.42
N PRO A 256 22.39 23.76 5.70
CA PRO A 256 23.43 23.93 4.70
C PRO A 256 23.91 22.63 4.03
N GLU A 257 23.92 21.52 4.79
CA GLU A 257 24.15 20.17 4.28
C GLU A 257 22.91 19.30 4.50
N VAL A 258 22.49 18.57 3.47
CA VAL A 258 21.33 17.69 3.49
C VAL A 258 21.73 16.30 2.97
N LEU A 259 21.20 15.25 3.60
CA LEU A 259 21.39 13.88 3.13
C LEU A 259 20.34 13.52 2.09
N ILE A 260 20.68 12.59 1.19
CA ILE A 260 19.72 11.99 0.27
C ILE A 260 19.82 10.46 0.31
N THR A 261 18.70 9.78 0.51
CA THR A 261 18.60 8.33 0.64
C THR A 261 17.45 7.74 -0.16
N GLU A 262 17.27 6.42 -0.11
CA GLU A 262 16.14 5.72 -0.71
C GLU A 262 15.09 5.35 0.35
N GLY A 263 13.85 5.77 0.11
CA GLY A 263 12.68 5.41 0.89
C GLY A 263 12.39 6.31 2.10
N PRO A 264 11.13 6.79 2.22
CA PRO A 264 10.73 7.81 3.21
C PRO A 264 10.91 7.33 4.65
N LEU A 265 10.65 6.06 4.96
CA LEU A 265 10.82 5.54 6.33
C LEU A 265 12.29 5.57 6.78
N LYS A 266 13.26 5.35 5.89
CA LYS A 266 14.69 5.48 6.23
C LYS A 266 15.05 6.93 6.54
N ALA A 267 14.58 7.86 5.70
CA ALA A 267 14.81 9.29 5.94
C ALA A 267 14.26 9.74 7.29
N ASP A 268 13.05 9.33 7.62
CA ASP A 268 12.44 9.62 8.91
C ASP A 268 13.28 9.08 10.09
N ILE A 269 13.74 7.81 9.99
CA ILE A 269 14.56 7.18 11.04
C ILE A 269 15.88 7.93 11.21
N ILE A 270 16.59 8.19 10.11
CA ILE A 270 17.87 8.92 10.16
C ILE A 270 17.66 10.29 10.80
N HIS A 271 16.65 11.05 10.31
CA HIS A 271 16.34 12.37 10.85
C HIS A 271 15.99 12.33 12.35
N ARG A 272 15.12 11.42 12.77
CA ARG A 272 14.67 11.31 14.17
C ARG A 272 15.78 10.88 15.13
N ILE A 273 16.77 10.16 14.65
CA ILE A 273 17.90 9.74 15.46
C ILE A 273 19.00 10.81 15.51
N THR A 274 19.32 11.44 14.37
CA THR A 274 20.50 12.30 14.21
C THR A 274 20.18 13.79 14.22
N GLY A 275 18.93 14.19 13.96
CA GLY A 275 18.56 15.59 13.71
C GLY A 275 18.93 16.11 12.31
N LEU A 276 19.66 15.34 11.50
CA LEU A 276 20.03 15.74 10.14
C LEU A 276 18.83 15.80 9.23
N THR A 277 18.83 16.73 8.28
CA THR A 277 17.79 16.81 7.26
C THR A 277 18.06 15.77 6.16
N VAL A 278 17.02 15.01 5.81
CA VAL A 278 17.15 13.90 4.87
C VAL A 278 16.07 13.97 3.80
N ILE A 279 16.48 14.00 2.55
CA ILE A 279 15.61 13.82 1.39
C ILE A 279 15.54 12.32 1.07
N ALA A 280 14.36 11.79 0.80
CA ALA A 280 14.21 10.42 0.32
C ALA A 280 13.60 10.40 -1.08
N VAL A 281 14.28 9.73 -2.01
CA VAL A 281 13.70 9.36 -3.30
C VAL A 281 13.00 8.01 -3.20
N PRO A 282 11.96 7.72 -4.02
CA PRO A 282 11.29 6.42 -4.01
C PRO A 282 12.22 5.25 -4.39
N GLY A 283 13.24 5.53 -5.14
CA GLY A 283 14.32 4.66 -5.58
C GLY A 283 15.32 5.48 -6.39
N VAL A 284 16.58 5.06 -6.43
CA VAL A 284 17.65 5.81 -7.11
C VAL A 284 17.38 6.06 -8.60
N THR A 285 16.54 5.25 -9.23
CA THR A 285 16.10 5.42 -10.63
C THR A 285 14.83 6.25 -10.78
N SER A 286 14.21 6.70 -9.69
CA SER A 286 12.92 7.41 -9.67
C SER A 286 13.11 8.84 -9.15
N LEU A 287 13.60 9.71 -10.01
CA LEU A 287 14.03 11.08 -9.67
C LEU A 287 13.09 12.18 -10.17
N SER A 288 11.89 11.83 -10.66
CA SER A 288 10.98 12.75 -11.38
C SER A 288 10.60 14.01 -10.60
N HIS A 289 10.43 13.90 -9.27
CA HIS A 289 10.06 15.03 -8.40
C HIS A 289 11.23 15.53 -7.53
N LEU A 290 12.44 15.07 -7.78
CA LEU A 290 13.58 15.45 -6.97
C LEU A 290 13.99 16.90 -7.23
N LYS A 291 13.91 17.37 -8.49
CA LYS A 291 14.34 18.72 -8.84
C LYS A 291 13.58 19.79 -8.03
N GLU A 292 12.28 19.67 -7.91
CA GLU A 292 11.45 20.59 -7.14
C GLU A 292 11.89 20.67 -5.67
N THR A 293 12.21 19.49 -5.09
CA THR A 293 12.73 19.43 -3.71
C THR A 293 14.12 20.03 -3.59
N LEU A 294 15.01 19.82 -4.58
CA LEU A 294 16.34 20.42 -4.61
C LEU A 294 16.27 21.93 -4.74
N ASP A 295 15.43 22.46 -5.65
CA ASP A 295 15.20 23.88 -5.81
C ASP A 295 14.69 24.52 -4.49
N TYR A 296 13.78 23.85 -3.80
CA TYR A 296 13.28 24.30 -2.52
C TYR A 296 14.39 24.36 -1.46
N VAL A 297 15.15 23.29 -1.24
CA VAL A 297 16.18 23.28 -0.19
C VAL A 297 17.31 24.27 -0.53
N GLN A 298 17.65 24.45 -1.80
CA GLN A 298 18.62 25.44 -2.25
C GLN A 298 18.16 26.87 -1.94
N ALA A 299 16.89 27.19 -2.22
CA ALA A 299 16.31 28.48 -1.87
C ALA A 299 16.31 28.76 -0.37
N HIS A 300 16.38 27.70 0.46
CA HIS A 300 16.45 27.79 1.93
C HIS A 300 17.86 27.58 2.49
N GLY A 301 18.90 27.76 1.67
CA GLY A 301 20.30 27.84 2.10
C GLY A 301 21.09 26.52 2.05
N THR A 302 20.53 25.44 1.53
CA THR A 302 21.28 24.21 1.30
C THR A 302 22.24 24.40 0.13
N ASN A 303 23.50 24.08 0.31
CA ASN A 303 24.54 24.17 -0.71
C ASN A 303 25.30 22.85 -0.91
N LYS A 304 25.08 21.88 -0.03
CA LYS A 304 25.76 20.57 -0.09
C LYS A 304 24.77 19.43 0.11
N ILE A 305 24.89 18.41 -0.75
CA ILE A 305 24.10 17.17 -0.68
C ILE A 305 25.04 15.99 -0.49
N MET A 306 24.77 15.17 0.53
CA MET A 306 25.49 13.93 0.75
C MET A 306 24.60 12.73 0.48
N THR A 307 25.01 11.88 -0.47
CA THR A 307 24.25 10.66 -0.78
C THR A 307 24.54 9.58 0.26
N CYS A 308 23.50 8.89 0.72
CA CYS A 308 23.59 7.80 1.69
C CYS A 308 22.66 6.62 1.30
N PHE A 309 22.86 6.11 0.08
CA PHE A 309 22.14 4.92 -0.42
C PHE A 309 22.72 3.63 0.20
N ASP A 310 21.92 2.56 0.20
CA ASP A 310 22.35 1.26 0.71
C ASP A 310 23.69 0.84 0.10
N MET A 311 24.59 0.26 0.89
CA MET A 311 25.98 -0.07 0.50
C MET A 311 26.10 -1.07 -0.66
N ASP A 312 24.99 -1.72 -1.07
CA ASP A 312 24.97 -2.63 -2.22
C ASP A 312 24.66 -1.94 -3.57
N TYR A 313 24.54 -0.60 -3.59
CA TYR A 313 24.19 0.16 -4.79
C TYR A 313 25.17 -0.04 -5.96
N LEU A 314 26.45 -0.26 -5.70
CA LEU A 314 27.46 -0.49 -6.74
C LEU A 314 27.40 -1.89 -7.39
N LYS A 315 26.71 -2.86 -6.76
CA LYS A 315 26.62 -4.24 -7.24
C LYS A 315 25.61 -4.43 -8.34
N ASN A 316 24.61 -3.53 -8.45
CA ASN A 316 23.57 -3.60 -9.46
C ASN A 316 23.78 -2.51 -10.52
N PRO A 317 24.01 -2.87 -11.81
CA PRO A 317 24.24 -1.89 -12.89
C PRO A 317 23.12 -0.83 -13.01
N HIS A 318 21.87 -1.23 -12.89
CA HIS A 318 20.75 -0.28 -12.99
C HIS A 318 20.73 0.73 -11.83
N VAL A 319 21.10 0.30 -10.63
CA VAL A 319 21.19 1.19 -9.47
C VAL A 319 22.36 2.14 -9.63
N ARG A 320 23.48 1.66 -10.16
CA ARG A 320 24.65 2.47 -10.46
C ARG A 320 24.36 3.56 -11.50
N ASP A 321 23.65 3.21 -12.57
CA ASP A 321 23.25 4.18 -13.61
C ASP A 321 22.31 5.27 -13.03
N GLY A 322 21.35 4.87 -12.17
CA GLY A 322 20.53 5.82 -11.43
C GLY A 322 21.33 6.75 -10.51
N TYR A 323 22.39 6.24 -9.86
CA TYR A 323 23.29 7.04 -9.05
C TYR A 323 24.05 8.08 -9.90
N TYR A 324 24.53 7.72 -11.09
CA TYR A 324 25.18 8.67 -11.99
C TYR A 324 24.21 9.75 -12.47
N ASN A 325 22.96 9.41 -12.77
CA ASN A 325 21.94 10.39 -13.12
C ASN A 325 21.65 11.37 -11.98
N LEU A 326 21.60 10.87 -10.75
CA LEU A 326 21.48 11.71 -9.55
C LEU A 326 22.69 12.65 -9.42
N ALA A 327 23.90 12.14 -9.54
CA ALA A 327 25.12 12.94 -9.44
C ALA A 327 25.18 14.04 -10.52
N ALA A 328 24.76 13.73 -11.74
CA ALA A 328 24.64 14.72 -12.82
C ALA A 328 23.60 15.82 -12.47
N MET A 329 22.43 15.42 -11.98
CA MET A 329 21.39 16.36 -11.56
C MET A 329 21.86 17.29 -10.41
N LEU A 330 22.60 16.76 -9.43
CA LEU A 330 23.15 17.57 -8.34
C LEU A 330 24.20 18.56 -8.83
N ALA A 331 25.08 18.13 -9.75
CA ALA A 331 26.07 19.00 -10.37
C ALA A 331 25.42 20.12 -11.21
N GLU A 332 24.44 19.79 -12.04
CA GLU A 332 23.67 20.75 -12.84
C GLU A 332 22.91 21.76 -11.98
N SER A 333 22.44 21.34 -10.80
CA SER A 333 21.77 22.21 -9.83
C SER A 333 22.74 23.04 -9.00
N GLY A 334 24.06 22.90 -9.18
CA GLY A 334 25.09 23.70 -8.52
C GLY A 334 25.39 23.31 -7.07
N PHE A 335 24.96 22.13 -6.62
CA PHE A 335 25.31 21.63 -5.29
C PHE A 335 26.74 21.08 -5.23
N ALA A 336 27.45 21.36 -4.14
CA ALA A 336 28.53 20.48 -3.74
C ALA A 336 27.93 19.13 -3.30
N TYR A 337 28.48 18.02 -3.79
CA TYR A 337 27.95 16.71 -3.44
C TYR A 337 29.05 15.69 -3.16
N GLY A 338 28.70 14.68 -2.39
CA GLY A 338 29.56 13.58 -2.02
C GLY A 338 28.77 12.37 -1.53
N THR A 339 29.49 11.33 -1.11
CA THR A 339 28.89 10.13 -0.53
C THR A 339 29.20 10.07 0.96
N TYR A 340 28.18 9.91 1.77
CA TYR A 340 28.33 9.63 3.20
C TYR A 340 28.73 8.16 3.38
N LEU A 341 29.83 7.90 4.08
CA LEU A 341 30.33 6.56 4.31
C LEU A 341 30.10 6.16 5.78
N TRP A 342 29.71 4.93 6.01
CA TRP A 342 29.54 4.33 7.33
C TRP A 342 30.12 2.91 7.33
N ASP A 343 30.10 2.22 8.47
CA ASP A 343 30.57 0.86 8.60
C ASP A 343 29.79 -0.08 7.65
N PRO A 344 30.49 -0.76 6.71
CA PRO A 344 29.86 -1.57 5.66
C PRO A 344 29.16 -2.84 6.18
N GLN A 345 29.30 -3.20 7.46
CA GLN A 345 28.49 -4.26 8.07
C GLN A 345 27.00 -3.91 8.13
N TYR A 346 26.66 -2.61 8.14
CA TYR A 346 25.29 -2.12 8.11
C TYR A 346 24.88 -1.77 6.69
N LYS A 347 23.78 -2.40 6.22
CA LYS A 347 23.30 -2.19 4.86
C LYS A 347 22.87 -0.75 4.62
N GLY A 348 22.05 -0.17 5.49
CA GLY A 348 21.52 1.17 5.41
C GLY A 348 22.07 2.10 6.49
N LEU A 349 22.10 3.40 6.21
CA LEU A 349 22.49 4.40 7.20
C LEU A 349 21.53 4.42 8.39
N ASP A 350 20.26 4.13 8.18
CA ASP A 350 19.25 4.03 9.26
C ASP A 350 19.62 2.92 10.28
N ASP A 351 20.10 1.77 9.82
CA ASP A 351 20.54 0.69 10.70
C ASP A 351 21.83 1.08 11.46
N TYR A 352 22.76 1.77 10.79
CA TYR A 352 24.02 2.23 11.39
C TYR A 352 23.81 3.28 12.48
N VAL A 353 23.04 4.33 12.21
CA VAL A 353 22.80 5.39 13.20
C VAL A 353 22.02 4.88 14.41
N TRP A 354 21.13 3.89 14.21
CA TRP A 354 20.45 3.24 15.32
C TRP A 354 21.43 2.46 16.21
N HIS A 355 22.35 1.71 15.60
CA HIS A 355 23.41 1.02 16.35
C HIS A 355 24.28 2.01 17.14
N CYS A 356 24.79 3.07 16.50
CA CYS A 356 25.58 4.10 17.17
C CYS A 356 24.86 4.71 18.37
N ARG A 357 23.55 4.95 18.24
CA ARG A 357 22.75 5.45 19.35
C ARG A 357 22.64 4.46 20.50
N GLN A 358 22.51 3.17 20.21
CA GLN A 358 22.50 2.11 21.25
C GLN A 358 23.83 2.00 22.00
N GLU A 359 24.97 2.20 21.30
CA GLU A 359 26.30 2.17 21.87
C GLU A 359 26.69 3.52 22.52
N GLY A 360 25.86 4.56 22.44
CA GLY A 360 26.16 5.87 22.98
C GLY A 360 27.30 6.62 22.25
N THR A 361 27.52 6.29 20.98
CA THR A 361 28.56 6.88 20.13
C THR A 361 28.04 7.93 19.16
N LEU A 362 26.76 8.30 19.28
CA LEU A 362 26.08 9.29 18.42
C LEU A 362 25.73 10.53 19.24
#